data_58a7bbca3fcfe1312d01cd925220f82e
#
_entry.id   58a7bbca3fcfe1312d01cd925220f82e
#
_cell.length_a   1.000
_cell.length_b   1.000
_cell.length_c   1.000
_cell.angle_alpha   90.00
_cell.angle_beta   90.00
_cell.angle_gamma   90.00
#
_symmetry.space_group_name_H-M   'P 1'
#
loop_
_entity.id
_entity.type
_entity.pdbx_description
1 polymer ?
#
loop_
_entity_poly.entity_id
_entity_poly.type
_entity_poly.pdbx_seq_one_letter_code
_entity_poly.pdbx_strand_id
1 'polypeptide(L)'
;YNRTLKKAERWADEYGGRIAATPREAAEGAQIVFACVGNDDDLRSVVLGADGAFAGMAKEAIFFDNTTASAEVARELHAAARERGLHFIDAPVSGGQAGAVNGLLTVMCGGDAEPFARAQPVAMAFGRAVTLIGPSGAGQLAKMVNQIAIVGLVQGLSEGISFGLAAGLDMKLVLAVIGKGAAQSWQ
;
A
#
# COMPACT_ATOMS: atom_id res chain seq x y z
N TYR A 1 -0.54 -14.84 7.68
CA TYR A 1 -1.95 -15.17 7.40
C TYR A 1 -2.36 -14.75 5.99
N ASN A 2 -3.21 -15.55 5.36
CA ASN A 2 -3.94 -15.17 4.14
C ASN A 2 -5.33 -15.84 4.18
N ARG A 3 -6.39 -15.14 3.73
CA ARG A 3 -7.76 -15.68 3.62
C ARG A 3 -7.80 -16.99 2.80
N THR A 4 -6.93 -17.09 1.80
CA THR A 4 -6.72 -18.33 1.03
C THR A 4 -5.51 -19.07 1.58
N LEU A 5 -5.73 -20.09 2.43
CA LEU A 5 -4.66 -20.81 3.13
C LEU A 5 -3.53 -21.29 2.19
N LYS A 6 -3.86 -21.84 1.03
CA LYS A 6 -2.87 -22.26 0.01
C LYS A 6 -1.88 -21.17 -0.42
N LYS A 7 -2.27 -19.88 -0.33
CA LYS A 7 -1.33 -18.78 -0.62
C LYS A 7 -0.32 -18.60 0.53
N ALA A 8 -0.77 -18.78 1.77
CA ALA A 8 0.13 -18.71 2.93
C ALA A 8 1.09 -19.91 2.96
N GLU A 9 0.58 -21.10 2.63
CA GLU A 9 1.39 -22.33 2.53
C GLU A 9 2.49 -22.16 1.47
N ARG A 10 2.13 -21.78 0.25
CA ARG A 10 3.10 -21.52 -0.82
C ARG A 10 4.14 -20.47 -0.44
N TRP A 11 3.73 -19.40 0.24
CA TRP A 11 4.65 -18.38 0.70
C TRP A 11 5.64 -18.92 1.74
N ALA A 12 5.15 -19.75 2.69
CA ALA A 12 6.00 -20.36 3.70
C ALA A 12 6.97 -21.37 3.10
N ASP A 13 6.54 -22.13 2.08
CA ASP A 13 7.41 -23.08 1.36
C ASP A 13 8.53 -22.36 0.60
N GLU A 14 8.23 -21.17 0.03
CA GLU A 14 9.19 -20.41 -0.78
C GLU A 14 10.17 -19.57 0.07
N TYR A 15 9.67 -18.96 1.14
CA TYR A 15 10.44 -17.97 1.92
C TYR A 15 10.68 -18.37 3.37
N GLY A 16 10.12 -19.47 3.80
CA GLY A 16 10.11 -19.87 5.21
C GLY A 16 9.11 -19.06 6.03
N GLY A 17 9.16 -19.25 7.33
CA GLY A 17 8.28 -18.57 8.28
C GLY A 17 7.14 -19.44 8.78
N ARG A 18 6.33 -18.84 9.66
CA ARG A 18 5.19 -19.50 10.32
C ARG A 18 3.89 -19.09 9.66
N ILE A 19 3.01 -20.05 9.44
CA ILE A 19 1.63 -19.83 9.01
C ILE A 19 0.75 -19.68 10.26
N ALA A 20 -0.15 -18.71 10.24
CA ALA A 20 -1.18 -18.52 11.25
C ALA A 20 -2.58 -18.71 10.63
N ALA A 21 -3.51 -19.28 11.38
CA ALA A 21 -4.87 -19.53 10.91
C ALA A 21 -5.72 -18.25 10.91
N THR A 22 -5.41 -17.29 11.79
CA THR A 22 -6.15 -16.03 11.94
C THR A 22 -5.20 -14.82 11.90
N PRO A 23 -5.70 -13.61 11.60
CA PRO A 23 -4.94 -12.37 11.76
C PRO A 23 -4.45 -12.16 13.20
N ARG A 24 -5.26 -12.53 14.19
CA ARG A 24 -4.90 -12.49 15.61
C ARG A 24 -3.64 -13.31 15.90
N GLU A 25 -3.64 -14.58 15.53
CA GLU A 25 -2.48 -15.46 15.72
C GLU A 25 -1.24 -14.97 14.96
N ALA A 26 -1.42 -14.39 13.75
CA ALA A 26 -0.33 -13.81 12.98
C ALA A 26 0.31 -12.60 13.67
N ALA A 27 -0.48 -11.86 14.46
CA ALA A 27 -0.05 -10.65 15.15
C ALA A 27 0.56 -10.91 16.53
N GLU A 28 0.37 -12.10 17.11
CA GLU A 28 0.87 -12.44 18.45
C GLU A 28 2.41 -12.33 18.53
N GLY A 29 2.87 -11.51 19.49
CA GLY A 29 4.29 -11.27 19.73
C GLY A 29 4.99 -10.37 18.70
N ALA A 30 4.25 -9.87 17.69
CA ALA A 30 4.80 -8.96 16.70
C ALA A 30 4.88 -7.53 17.26
N GLN A 31 6.00 -6.85 17.01
CA GLN A 31 6.15 -5.41 17.29
C GLN A 31 5.56 -4.56 16.17
N ILE A 32 5.61 -5.06 14.93
CA ILE A 32 5.05 -4.42 13.75
C ILE A 32 4.30 -5.48 12.94
N VAL A 33 3.06 -5.20 12.59
CA VAL A 33 2.21 -6.04 11.74
C VAL A 33 2.00 -5.31 10.42
N PHE A 34 2.38 -5.93 9.33
CA PHE A 34 2.12 -5.42 7.98
C PHE A 34 0.89 -6.10 7.39
N ALA A 35 0.01 -5.33 6.76
CA ALA A 35 -1.17 -5.83 6.08
C ALA A 35 -1.33 -5.20 4.69
N CYS A 36 -1.89 -5.99 3.76
CA CYS A 36 -2.35 -5.51 2.47
C CYS A 36 -3.53 -6.37 2.04
N VAL A 37 -4.72 -5.78 2.02
CA VAL A 37 -5.98 -6.46 1.70
C VAL A 37 -6.75 -5.73 0.59
N GLY A 38 -8.00 -6.09 0.32
CA GLY A 38 -8.70 -5.67 -0.88
C GLY A 38 -9.41 -4.31 -0.80
N ASN A 39 -9.99 -3.98 0.34
CA ASN A 39 -10.86 -2.82 0.54
C ASN A 39 -11.08 -2.52 2.03
N ASP A 40 -11.93 -1.51 2.33
CA ASP A 40 -12.28 -1.07 3.68
C ASP A 40 -12.86 -2.20 4.54
N ASP A 41 -13.78 -2.98 4.00
CA ASP A 41 -14.46 -4.05 4.76
C ASP A 41 -13.51 -5.23 5.05
N ASP A 42 -12.69 -5.60 4.07
CA ASP A 42 -11.63 -6.58 4.28
C ASP A 42 -10.66 -6.10 5.37
N LEU A 43 -10.32 -4.80 5.37
CA LEU A 43 -9.42 -4.21 6.35
C LEU A 43 -10.03 -4.22 7.76
N ARG A 44 -11.29 -3.78 7.92
CA ARG A 44 -12.02 -3.90 9.20
C ARG A 44 -12.05 -5.33 9.70
N SER A 45 -12.34 -6.27 8.83
CA SER A 45 -12.43 -7.70 9.16
C SER A 45 -11.13 -8.25 9.71
N VAL A 46 -9.99 -7.96 9.08
CA VAL A 46 -8.69 -8.50 9.52
C VAL A 46 -8.11 -7.74 10.71
N VAL A 47 -8.63 -6.54 11.03
CA VAL A 47 -8.12 -5.70 12.11
C VAL A 47 -8.98 -5.79 13.38
N LEU A 48 -10.31 -5.55 13.25
CA LEU A 48 -11.23 -5.34 14.39
C LEU A 48 -11.98 -6.59 14.83
N GLY A 49 -12.08 -7.62 13.99
CA GLY A 49 -12.83 -8.84 14.28
C GLY A 49 -12.34 -9.55 15.57
N ALA A 50 -13.11 -10.49 16.09
CA ALA A 50 -12.72 -11.29 17.26
C ALA A 50 -11.38 -12.01 17.08
N ASP A 51 -11.10 -12.45 15.83
CA ASP A 51 -9.84 -13.02 15.40
C ASP A 51 -8.99 -12.02 14.61
N GLY A 52 -9.29 -10.73 14.72
CA GLY A 52 -8.56 -9.64 14.09
C GLY A 52 -7.22 -9.36 14.75
N ALA A 53 -6.32 -8.73 14.01
CA ALA A 53 -4.95 -8.50 14.42
C ALA A 53 -4.85 -7.71 15.74
N PHE A 54 -5.71 -6.71 15.97
CA PHE A 54 -5.67 -5.92 17.21
C PHE A 54 -5.92 -6.76 18.47
N ALA A 55 -6.65 -7.87 18.37
CA ALA A 55 -6.87 -8.78 19.51
C ALA A 55 -5.61 -9.60 19.88
N GLY A 56 -4.66 -9.75 18.94
CA GLY A 56 -3.39 -10.48 19.17
C GLY A 56 -2.19 -9.57 19.42
N MET A 57 -2.28 -8.28 19.14
CA MET A 57 -1.18 -7.33 19.27
C MET A 57 -0.93 -6.94 20.73
N ALA A 58 0.34 -6.86 21.12
CA ALA A 58 0.75 -6.31 22.39
C ALA A 58 0.65 -4.77 22.38
N LYS A 59 0.54 -4.17 23.57
CA LYS A 59 0.59 -2.70 23.72
C LYS A 59 1.84 -2.14 23.04
N GLU A 60 1.73 -0.92 22.49
CA GLU A 60 2.78 -0.21 21.74
C GLU A 60 3.18 -0.86 20.41
N ALA A 61 2.55 -1.98 20.01
CA ALA A 61 2.76 -2.54 18.69
C ALA A 61 2.13 -1.68 17.60
N ILE A 62 2.70 -1.74 16.39
CA ILE A 62 2.33 -0.90 15.26
C ILE A 62 1.63 -1.77 14.21
N PHE A 63 0.44 -1.37 13.78
CA PHE A 63 -0.20 -1.91 12.58
C PHE A 63 0.11 -0.99 11.40
N PHE A 64 0.82 -1.51 10.41
CA PHE A 64 1.27 -0.79 9.22
C PHE A 64 0.49 -1.30 8.00
N ASP A 65 -0.48 -0.52 7.55
CA ASP A 65 -1.44 -0.93 6.54
C ASP A 65 -1.05 -0.45 5.14
N ASN A 66 -0.63 -1.38 4.29
CA ASN A 66 -0.31 -1.10 2.89
C ASN A 66 -1.52 -1.19 1.94
N THR A 67 -2.71 -1.39 2.47
CA THR A 67 -3.95 -1.41 1.69
C THR A 67 -4.22 -0.04 1.07
N THR A 68 -4.65 -0.02 -0.19
CA THR A 68 -5.31 1.16 -0.74
C THR A 68 -6.77 1.13 -0.32
N ALA A 69 -7.15 1.99 0.61
CA ALA A 69 -8.47 2.05 1.25
C ALA A 69 -8.93 3.51 1.38
N SER A 70 -10.07 3.75 2.02
CA SER A 70 -10.52 5.12 2.30
C SER A 70 -9.72 5.77 3.43
N ALA A 71 -9.64 7.11 3.41
CA ALA A 71 -9.08 7.87 4.52
C ALA A 71 -9.98 7.78 5.78
N GLU A 72 -11.27 7.50 5.60
CA GLU A 72 -12.24 7.29 6.68
C GLU A 72 -11.89 6.03 7.49
N VAL A 73 -11.69 4.90 6.81
CA VAL A 73 -11.31 3.65 7.51
C VAL A 73 -9.94 3.77 8.17
N ALA A 74 -8.99 4.47 7.57
CA ALA A 74 -7.70 4.73 8.19
C ALA A 74 -7.84 5.48 9.52
N ARG A 75 -8.66 6.52 9.57
CA ARG A 75 -8.93 7.29 10.80
C ARG A 75 -9.71 6.48 11.83
N GLU A 76 -10.69 5.68 11.39
CA GLU A 76 -11.45 4.75 12.24
C GLU A 76 -10.48 3.78 12.94
N LEU A 77 -9.61 3.12 12.18
CA LEU A 77 -8.66 2.14 12.72
C LEU A 77 -7.57 2.77 13.59
N HIS A 78 -7.12 3.98 13.24
CA HIS A 78 -6.20 4.75 14.09
C HIS A 78 -6.84 5.06 15.46
N ALA A 79 -8.10 5.50 15.49
CA ALA A 79 -8.80 5.74 16.75
C ALA A 79 -8.97 4.44 17.56
N ALA A 80 -9.39 3.35 16.91
CA ALA A 80 -9.54 2.05 17.54
C ALA A 80 -8.22 1.46 18.06
N ALA A 81 -7.10 1.72 17.40
CA ALA A 81 -5.76 1.36 17.86
C ALA A 81 -5.40 2.10 19.14
N ARG A 82 -5.59 3.42 19.16
CA ARG A 82 -5.29 4.25 20.34
C ARG A 82 -6.06 3.83 21.59
N GLU A 83 -7.35 3.47 21.46
CA GLU A 83 -8.16 2.96 22.56
C GLU A 83 -7.59 1.68 23.18
N ARG A 84 -6.81 0.92 22.41
CA ARG A 84 -6.16 -0.33 22.83
C ARG A 84 -4.70 -0.17 23.25
N GLY A 85 -4.17 1.06 23.17
CA GLY A 85 -2.74 1.33 23.40
C GLY A 85 -1.87 0.77 22.28
N LEU A 86 -2.39 0.76 21.05
CA LEU A 86 -1.71 0.35 19.82
C LEU A 86 -1.48 1.57 18.92
N HIS A 87 -0.67 1.40 17.89
CA HIS A 87 -0.45 2.40 16.85
C HIS A 87 -0.92 1.91 15.49
N PHE A 88 -1.39 2.82 14.65
CA PHE A 88 -1.83 2.54 13.30
C PHE A 88 -1.20 3.54 12.32
N ILE A 89 -0.64 3.03 11.22
CA ILE A 89 -0.08 3.82 10.11
C ILE A 89 -0.78 3.37 8.83
N ASP A 90 -1.48 4.28 8.16
CA ASP A 90 -1.94 4.05 6.79
C ASP A 90 -0.78 4.31 5.82
N ALA A 91 -0.48 3.33 4.99
CA ALA A 91 0.76 3.29 4.22
C ALA A 91 0.59 2.71 2.81
N PRO A 92 -0.41 3.17 2.03
CA PRO A 92 -0.60 2.69 0.67
C PRO A 92 0.65 2.89 -0.19
N VAL A 93 0.79 2.03 -1.20
CA VAL A 93 2.01 1.92 -1.99
C VAL A 93 1.79 2.27 -3.47
N SER A 94 2.87 2.66 -4.14
CA SER A 94 2.94 2.82 -5.59
C SER A 94 4.19 2.13 -6.12
N GLY A 95 4.11 1.51 -7.31
CA GLY A 95 5.21 0.78 -7.95
C GLY A 95 4.80 -0.58 -8.51
N GLY A 96 3.56 -1.02 -8.25
CA GLY A 96 3.00 -2.29 -8.73
C GLY A 96 3.78 -3.52 -8.27
N GLN A 97 3.51 -4.66 -8.90
CA GLN A 97 4.16 -5.92 -8.57
C GLN A 97 5.68 -5.87 -8.75
N ALA A 98 6.16 -5.24 -9.82
CA ALA A 98 7.60 -5.11 -10.07
C ALA A 98 8.30 -4.29 -8.98
N GLY A 99 7.68 -3.20 -8.52
CA GLY A 99 8.18 -2.42 -7.38
C GLY A 99 8.24 -3.23 -6.09
N ALA A 100 7.23 -4.06 -5.82
CA ALA A 100 7.19 -4.91 -4.64
C ALA A 100 8.30 -5.98 -4.67
N VAL A 101 8.43 -6.71 -5.78
CA VAL A 101 9.43 -7.78 -5.94
C VAL A 101 10.85 -7.25 -5.81
N ASN A 102 11.11 -6.03 -6.31
CA ASN A 102 12.45 -5.44 -6.33
C ASN A 102 12.75 -4.54 -5.11
N GLY A 103 11.84 -4.42 -4.14
CA GLY A 103 12.03 -3.53 -2.99
C GLY A 103 12.03 -2.03 -3.37
N LEU A 104 11.31 -1.65 -4.41
CA LEU A 104 11.33 -0.31 -5.01
C LEU A 104 10.00 0.45 -4.88
N LEU A 105 9.14 0.05 -3.94
CA LEU A 105 7.88 0.73 -3.72
C LEU A 105 8.08 2.15 -3.17
N THR A 106 7.20 3.05 -3.57
CA THR A 106 6.99 4.33 -2.89
C THR A 106 5.82 4.15 -1.91
N VAL A 107 6.06 4.41 -0.64
CA VAL A 107 5.10 4.23 0.46
C VAL A 107 4.70 5.60 1.00
N MET A 108 3.40 5.90 0.96
CA MET A 108 2.83 7.17 1.40
C MET A 108 2.18 6.96 2.76
N CYS A 109 2.78 7.47 3.84
CA CYS A 109 2.34 7.17 5.18
C CYS A 109 1.54 8.30 5.82
N GLY A 110 0.49 7.93 6.55
CA GLY A 110 -0.27 8.80 7.44
C GLY A 110 -0.33 8.20 8.85
N GLY A 111 -0.16 9.04 9.88
CA GLY A 111 -0.19 8.61 11.27
C GLY A 111 0.69 9.45 12.17
N ASP A 112 0.97 8.94 13.37
CA ASP A 112 1.79 9.62 14.36
C ASP A 112 3.30 9.45 14.06
N ALA A 113 4.09 10.50 14.30
CA ALA A 113 5.49 10.55 13.90
C ALA A 113 6.39 9.54 14.64
N GLU A 114 6.13 9.28 15.91
CA GLU A 114 6.93 8.35 16.72
C GLU A 114 6.78 6.90 16.23
N PRO A 115 5.57 6.31 16.14
CA PRO A 115 5.43 4.96 15.61
C PRO A 115 5.87 4.85 14.14
N PHE A 116 5.70 5.91 13.33
CA PHE A 116 6.25 5.94 11.98
C PHE A 116 7.78 5.79 11.98
N ALA A 117 8.48 6.55 12.81
CA ALA A 117 9.94 6.48 12.90
C ALA A 117 10.45 5.09 13.30
N ARG A 118 9.69 4.34 14.12
CA ARG A 118 9.99 2.95 14.48
C ARG A 118 9.76 1.96 13.34
N ALA A 119 8.69 2.17 12.56
CA ALA A 119 8.32 1.27 11.46
C ALA A 119 9.10 1.53 10.17
N GLN A 120 9.50 2.78 9.91
CA GLN A 120 10.14 3.20 8.66
C GLN A 120 11.36 2.34 8.27
N PRO A 121 12.33 2.04 9.17
CA PRO A 121 13.49 1.23 8.80
C PRO A 121 13.11 -0.18 8.31
N VAL A 122 12.05 -0.76 8.86
CA VAL A 122 11.54 -2.08 8.44
C VAL A 122 10.84 -1.96 7.09
N ALA A 123 10.02 -0.93 6.88
CA ALA A 123 9.33 -0.68 5.62
C ALA A 123 10.31 -0.37 4.46
N MET A 124 11.49 0.14 4.73
CA MET A 124 12.56 0.32 3.73
C MET A 124 13.08 -1.00 3.15
N ALA A 125 12.76 -2.15 3.74
CA ALA A 125 13.09 -3.45 3.15
C ALA A 125 12.35 -3.72 1.82
N PHE A 126 11.16 -3.14 1.63
CA PHE A 126 10.37 -3.27 0.41
C PHE A 126 10.09 -1.94 -0.31
N GLY A 127 10.49 -0.82 0.30
CA GLY A 127 10.29 0.52 -0.23
C GLY A 127 11.60 1.25 -0.50
N ARG A 128 11.71 1.88 -1.67
CA ARG A 128 12.81 2.84 -1.96
C ARG A 128 12.59 4.21 -1.33
N ALA A 129 11.33 4.54 -1.04
CA ALA A 129 10.93 5.79 -0.41
C ALA A 129 9.73 5.53 0.50
N VAL A 130 9.87 5.79 1.80
CA VAL A 130 8.83 5.64 2.82
C VAL A 130 8.71 6.98 3.52
N THR A 131 7.60 7.70 3.30
CA THR A 131 7.47 9.10 3.69
C THR A 131 6.20 9.34 4.49
N LEU A 132 6.33 9.95 5.66
CA LEU A 132 5.19 10.45 6.44
C LEU A 132 4.67 11.74 5.79
N ILE A 133 3.42 11.70 5.32
CA ILE A 133 2.76 12.81 4.63
C ILE A 133 2.03 13.73 5.63
N GLY A 134 1.48 13.14 6.69
CA GLY A 134 0.70 13.87 7.68
C GLY A 134 0.00 12.95 8.67
N PRO A 135 -1.06 13.42 9.34
CA PRO A 135 -1.82 12.61 10.30
C PRO A 135 -2.54 11.44 9.60
N SER A 136 -3.14 10.56 10.40
CA SER A 136 -3.87 9.38 9.89
C SER A 136 -4.86 9.73 8.79
N GLY A 137 -4.86 8.95 7.72
CA GLY A 137 -5.59 9.14 6.48
C GLY A 137 -4.83 9.97 5.44
N ALA A 138 -3.73 10.65 5.80
CA ALA A 138 -2.95 11.45 4.85
C ALA A 138 -2.24 10.57 3.81
N GLY A 139 -1.81 9.37 4.16
CA GLY A 139 -1.25 8.41 3.23
C GLY A 139 -2.26 7.99 2.17
N GLN A 140 -3.50 7.66 2.58
CA GLN A 140 -4.58 7.31 1.65
C GLN A 140 -4.95 8.48 0.73
N LEU A 141 -5.03 9.71 1.26
CA LEU A 141 -5.30 10.90 0.44
C LEU A 141 -4.16 11.16 -0.56
N ALA A 142 -2.90 11.01 -0.15
CA ALA A 142 -1.76 11.10 -1.06
C ALA A 142 -1.82 10.03 -2.16
N LYS A 143 -2.26 8.81 -1.81
CA LYS A 143 -2.51 7.75 -2.80
C LYS A 143 -3.62 8.13 -3.78
N MET A 144 -4.69 8.81 -3.33
CA MET A 144 -5.75 9.30 -4.23
C MET A 144 -5.20 10.34 -5.21
N VAL A 145 -4.37 11.28 -4.75
CA VAL A 145 -3.67 12.24 -5.64
C VAL A 145 -2.83 11.51 -6.69
N ASN A 146 -2.05 10.50 -6.26
CA ASN A 146 -1.26 9.68 -7.18
C ASN A 146 -2.15 8.97 -8.22
N GLN A 147 -3.30 8.41 -7.81
CA GLN A 147 -4.21 7.71 -8.72
C GLN A 147 -4.87 8.66 -9.74
N ILE A 148 -5.27 9.86 -9.32
CA ILE A 148 -5.82 10.89 -10.21
C ILE A 148 -4.78 11.28 -11.27
N ALA A 149 -3.53 11.51 -10.86
CA ALA A 149 -2.44 11.85 -11.78
C ALA A 149 -2.18 10.73 -12.81
N ILE A 150 -2.15 9.46 -12.36
CA ILE A 150 -1.96 8.31 -13.25
C ILE A 150 -3.11 8.18 -14.26
N VAL A 151 -4.35 8.29 -13.81
CA VAL A 151 -5.53 8.18 -14.69
C VAL A 151 -5.52 9.28 -15.74
N GLY A 152 -5.22 10.53 -15.36
CA GLY A 152 -5.13 11.65 -16.29
C GLY A 152 -4.03 11.44 -17.35
N LEU A 153 -2.87 10.94 -16.93
CA LEU A 153 -1.76 10.64 -17.85
C LEU A 153 -2.13 9.52 -18.82
N VAL A 154 -2.66 8.39 -18.35
CA VAL A 154 -3.03 7.25 -19.19
C VAL A 154 -4.15 7.63 -20.17
N GLN A 155 -5.15 8.39 -19.71
CA GLN A 155 -6.24 8.86 -20.57
C GLN A 155 -5.71 9.78 -21.66
N GLY A 156 -4.93 10.81 -21.32
CA GLY A 156 -4.37 11.75 -22.29
C GLY A 156 -3.44 11.07 -23.31
N LEU A 157 -2.60 10.14 -22.88
CA LEU A 157 -1.73 9.37 -23.75
C LEU A 157 -2.55 8.48 -24.71
N SER A 158 -3.59 7.81 -24.21
CA SER A 158 -4.46 6.94 -25.01
C SER A 158 -5.21 7.72 -26.09
N GLU A 159 -5.74 8.90 -25.77
CA GLU A 159 -6.40 9.78 -26.73
C GLU A 159 -5.41 10.29 -27.78
N GLY A 160 -4.20 10.70 -27.37
CA GLY A 160 -3.13 11.13 -28.28
C GLY A 160 -2.72 10.02 -29.25
N ILE A 161 -2.58 8.77 -28.77
CA ILE A 161 -2.29 7.60 -29.62
C ILE A 161 -3.45 7.35 -30.58
N SER A 162 -4.69 7.37 -30.12
CA SER A 162 -5.89 7.17 -30.96
C SER A 162 -5.97 8.22 -32.07
N PHE A 163 -5.74 9.48 -31.75
CA PHE A 163 -5.68 10.57 -32.73
C PHE A 163 -4.58 10.34 -33.78
N GLY A 164 -3.36 9.98 -33.34
CA GLY A 164 -2.24 9.74 -34.24
C GLY A 164 -2.51 8.58 -35.22
N LEU A 165 -3.08 7.48 -34.72
CA LEU A 165 -3.51 6.35 -35.56
C LEU A 165 -4.56 6.78 -36.60
N ALA A 166 -5.58 7.53 -36.19
CA ALA A 166 -6.62 8.03 -37.09
C ALA A 166 -6.08 9.00 -38.16
N ALA A 167 -5.02 9.76 -37.80
CA ALA A 167 -4.33 10.66 -38.71
C ALA A 167 -3.30 9.95 -39.63
N GLY A 168 -3.12 8.63 -39.51
CA GLY A 168 -2.21 7.84 -40.32
C GLY A 168 -0.72 7.99 -39.95
N LEU A 169 -0.42 8.40 -38.71
CA LEU A 169 0.95 8.55 -38.24
C LEU A 169 1.58 7.21 -37.83
N ASP A 170 2.89 7.09 -38.02
CA ASP A 170 3.67 6.01 -37.41
C ASP A 170 3.84 6.28 -35.92
N MET A 171 3.02 5.62 -35.08
CA MET A 171 3.02 5.83 -33.63
C MET A 171 4.33 5.42 -32.93
N LYS A 172 5.15 4.55 -33.53
CA LYS A 172 6.48 4.25 -32.98
C LYS A 172 7.41 5.46 -33.07
N LEU A 173 7.39 6.15 -34.19
CA LEU A 173 8.16 7.38 -34.39
C LEU A 173 7.64 8.52 -33.52
N VAL A 174 6.29 8.68 -33.47
CA VAL A 174 5.67 9.70 -32.63
C VAL A 174 6.04 9.52 -31.15
N LEU A 175 5.87 8.30 -30.61
CA LEU A 175 6.21 8.01 -29.20
C LEU A 175 7.69 8.21 -28.91
N ALA A 176 8.59 7.83 -29.84
CA ALA A 176 10.03 8.06 -29.70
C ALA A 176 10.40 9.56 -29.64
N VAL A 177 9.63 10.42 -30.29
CA VAL A 177 9.82 11.88 -30.27
C VAL A 177 9.23 12.50 -29.02
N ILE A 178 7.94 12.23 -28.72
CA ILE A 178 7.27 12.85 -27.56
C ILE A 178 7.86 12.40 -26.24
N GLY A 179 8.39 11.16 -26.17
CA GLY A 179 9.08 10.64 -24.99
C GLY A 179 10.40 11.35 -24.65
N LYS A 180 10.89 12.27 -25.51
CA LYS A 180 12.07 13.10 -25.26
C LYS A 180 11.74 14.58 -25.09
N GLY A 181 10.49 14.95 -25.16
CA GLY A 181 9.99 16.32 -25.08
C GLY A 181 9.21 16.63 -23.81
N ALA A 182 8.49 17.74 -23.81
CA ALA A 182 7.67 18.18 -22.68
C ALA A 182 6.52 17.22 -22.32
N ALA A 183 6.12 16.34 -23.26
CA ALA A 183 5.09 15.33 -23.04
C ALA A 183 5.65 13.99 -22.54
N GLN A 184 6.92 13.95 -22.11
CA GLN A 184 7.53 12.75 -21.56
C GLN A 184 6.74 12.23 -20.36
N SER A 185 6.42 10.94 -20.36
CA SER A 185 5.74 10.25 -19.28
C SER A 185 6.13 8.76 -19.25
N TRP A 186 5.18 7.85 -19.25
CA TRP A 186 5.40 6.39 -19.26
C TRP A 186 5.29 5.75 -20.64
N GLN A 187 5.61 6.46 -21.69
CA GLN A 187 5.62 5.91 -23.06
C GLN A 187 6.53 4.69 -23.19
#